data_d1f80d7c3c4fc7c8a54b5ce349ccf52d
#
_entry.id   d1f80d7c3c4fc7c8a54b5ce349ccf52d
#
_cell.length_a   1.000
_cell.length_b   1.000
_cell.length_c   1.000
_cell.angle_alpha   90.00
_cell.angle_beta   90.00
_cell.angle_gamma   90.00
#
_symmetry.space_group_name_H-M   'P 1'
#
loop_
_entity.id
_entity.type
_entity.pdbx_description
1 polymer ?
#
loop_
_entity_poly.entity_id
_entity_poly.type
_entity_poly.pdbx_seq_one_letter_code
_entity_poly.pdbx_strand_id
1 'polypeptide(L)'
;MIFPFAVRLDGGGRMLDGAQGVYARSLARTLAERLSRPPRLQARVAQLTADGPLDGDDGAEGHGFIVASKAWTLEEACHVDLPEGTEYLLHGSAELTDRVRIRILLVDSPQKHLALDHVVLRPRQELFAALDEAAAEVAHALGEEPRREPWPTRDVEAYVAYLRGRDLSAAHEMGVAVPEPRRSFDPYLEAVRRDPDFADAQERLLALALSLAARGHAGAEAARSACCSLLALQPRAFKACLALAEIELLERNPRAAEERISRALAIEPGWAPAFERMGTSLLRQRRFGEAVGWFERALRGRKDDPAALQGLGTALAECGRVEEAMGCWRAALVSGVATADLHENLARGHLLLGHRSDARRHRTISRRIRGTPRFGLDLLRNAWQWLSNGPGAGR
;
A
#
# COMPACT_ATOMS: atom_id res chain seq x y z
N MET A 1 -0.51 -7.97 -20.85
CA MET A 1 -1.44 -7.30 -19.90
C MET A 1 -2.41 -8.32 -19.34
N ILE A 2 -2.79 -8.21 -18.06
CA ILE A 2 -3.74 -9.14 -17.41
C ILE A 2 -5.02 -8.37 -17.11
N PHE A 3 -6.14 -8.83 -17.64
CA PHE A 3 -7.46 -8.27 -17.35
C PHE A 3 -8.07 -8.95 -16.12
N PRO A 4 -8.95 -8.25 -15.36
CA PRO A 4 -9.74 -8.86 -14.32
C PRO A 4 -10.50 -10.08 -14.88
N PHE A 5 -10.50 -11.16 -14.12
CA PHE A 5 -11.20 -12.36 -14.55
C PHE A 5 -12.71 -12.15 -14.50
N ALA A 6 -13.40 -12.70 -15.48
CA ALA A 6 -14.86 -12.73 -15.48
C ALA A 6 -15.38 -13.65 -14.38
N VAL A 7 -16.56 -13.33 -13.85
CA VAL A 7 -17.29 -14.15 -12.91
C VAL A 7 -18.46 -14.82 -13.65
N ARG A 8 -18.62 -16.12 -13.51
CA ARG A 8 -19.82 -16.80 -13.97
C ARG A 8 -20.92 -16.61 -12.92
N LEU A 9 -22.00 -15.93 -13.31
CA LEU A 9 -23.18 -15.78 -12.47
C LEU A 9 -24.27 -16.73 -12.94
N ASP A 10 -24.72 -17.59 -12.05
CA ASP A 10 -25.96 -18.33 -12.25
C ASP A 10 -27.11 -17.39 -11.88
N GLY A 11 -27.80 -16.87 -12.93
CA GLY A 11 -29.03 -16.11 -12.81
C GLY A 11 -28.89 -14.63 -12.44
N GLY A 12 -28.78 -13.76 -13.43
CA GLY A 12 -29.31 -12.38 -13.47
C GLY A 12 -28.99 -11.36 -12.35
N GLY A 13 -28.05 -11.61 -11.46
CA GLY A 13 -27.73 -10.76 -10.30
C GLY A 13 -26.67 -9.68 -10.56
N ARG A 14 -26.81 -8.52 -9.91
CA ARG A 14 -25.85 -7.40 -9.96
C ARG A 14 -24.50 -7.80 -9.41
N MET A 15 -23.48 -7.61 -10.20
CA MET A 15 -22.14 -8.17 -10.09
C MET A 15 -21.18 -7.56 -9.05
N LEU A 16 -21.47 -6.40 -8.52
CA LEU A 16 -20.45 -5.61 -7.78
C LEU A 16 -20.30 -6.01 -6.30
N ASP A 17 -21.32 -6.62 -5.69
CA ASP A 17 -21.38 -6.84 -4.25
C ASP A 17 -21.20 -8.31 -3.81
N GLY A 18 -21.07 -9.26 -4.75
CA GLY A 18 -20.94 -10.67 -4.44
C GLY A 18 -19.50 -11.12 -4.15
N ALA A 19 -19.33 -12.10 -3.26
CA ALA A 19 -18.04 -12.73 -2.93
C ALA A 19 -17.28 -13.22 -4.19
N GLN A 20 -17.97 -13.64 -5.24
CA GLN A 20 -17.39 -14.12 -6.49
C GLN A 20 -16.69 -13.00 -7.28
N GLY A 21 -17.23 -11.77 -7.32
CA GLY A 21 -16.59 -10.63 -7.98
C GLY A 21 -15.25 -10.27 -7.35
N VAL A 22 -15.16 -10.35 -6.01
CA VAL A 22 -13.93 -10.15 -5.25
C VAL A 22 -12.83 -11.12 -5.68
N TYR A 23 -13.18 -12.40 -5.83
CA TYR A 23 -12.20 -13.42 -6.21
C TYR A 23 -11.65 -13.21 -7.62
N ALA A 24 -12.51 -12.86 -8.57
CA ALA A 24 -12.09 -12.64 -9.95
C ALA A 24 -11.05 -11.52 -10.08
N ARG A 25 -11.27 -10.39 -9.40
CA ARG A 25 -10.31 -9.26 -9.37
C ARG A 25 -9.01 -9.63 -8.68
N SER A 26 -9.14 -10.20 -7.47
CA SER A 26 -7.99 -10.51 -6.63
C SER A 26 -7.13 -11.64 -7.16
N LEU A 27 -7.73 -12.67 -7.77
CA LEU A 27 -6.98 -13.76 -8.39
C LEU A 27 -6.21 -13.33 -9.63
N ALA A 28 -6.78 -12.46 -10.46
CA ALA A 28 -6.06 -11.86 -11.60
C ALA A 28 -4.81 -11.09 -11.14
N ARG A 29 -4.94 -10.31 -10.06
CA ARG A 29 -3.80 -9.60 -9.45
C ARG A 29 -2.77 -10.55 -8.87
N THR A 30 -3.18 -11.61 -8.20
CA THR A 30 -2.28 -12.64 -7.68
C THR A 30 -1.50 -13.33 -8.79
N LEU A 31 -2.15 -13.67 -9.91
CA LEU A 31 -1.48 -14.22 -11.08
C LEU A 31 -0.49 -13.22 -11.70
N ALA A 32 -0.85 -11.92 -11.75
CA ALA A 32 0.06 -10.88 -12.21
C ALA A 32 1.32 -10.80 -11.34
N GLU A 33 1.17 -10.84 -10.03
CA GLU A 33 2.28 -10.84 -9.07
C GLU A 33 3.18 -12.08 -9.26
N ARG A 34 2.58 -13.26 -9.49
CA ARG A 34 3.30 -14.52 -9.74
C ARG A 34 4.06 -14.52 -11.07
N LEU A 35 3.52 -13.87 -12.10
CA LEU A 35 4.11 -13.81 -13.43
C LEU A 35 5.13 -12.69 -13.59
N SER A 36 5.10 -11.67 -12.74
CA SER A 36 5.98 -10.49 -12.88
C SER A 36 7.43 -10.83 -12.60
N ARG A 37 8.31 -10.66 -13.61
CA ARG A 37 9.76 -10.79 -13.51
C ARG A 37 10.45 -9.56 -14.10
N PRO A 38 11.06 -8.69 -13.30
CA PRO A 38 11.95 -7.69 -13.84
C PRO A 38 13.25 -8.38 -14.35
N PRO A 39 13.84 -8.00 -15.52
CA PRO A 39 13.33 -7.02 -16.48
C PRO A 39 12.51 -7.62 -17.65
N ARG A 40 12.37 -8.97 -17.74
CA ARG A 40 11.84 -9.63 -18.95
C ARG A 40 10.32 -9.69 -19.05
N LEU A 41 9.63 -9.97 -17.94
CA LEU A 41 8.17 -10.06 -17.93
C LEU A 41 7.59 -9.02 -16.97
N GLN A 42 6.88 -8.04 -17.50
CA GLN A 42 6.12 -7.06 -16.72
C GLN A 42 4.63 -7.33 -16.88
N ALA A 43 4.05 -8.03 -15.92
CA ALA A 43 2.61 -8.22 -15.89
C ALA A 43 1.93 -7.01 -15.22
N ARG A 44 0.98 -6.39 -15.94
CA ARG A 44 0.16 -5.28 -15.43
C ARG A 44 -1.30 -5.69 -15.44
N VAL A 45 -2.00 -5.43 -14.35
CA VAL A 45 -3.45 -5.61 -14.30
C VAL A 45 -4.09 -4.41 -14.96
N ALA A 46 -4.92 -4.65 -15.99
CA ALA A 46 -5.69 -3.58 -16.62
C ALA A 46 -6.71 -3.04 -15.65
N GLN A 47 -6.83 -1.72 -15.61
CA GLN A 47 -7.90 -1.02 -14.91
C GLN A 47 -8.89 -0.56 -15.98
N LEU A 48 -10.13 -1.00 -15.87
CA LEU A 48 -11.21 -0.63 -16.78
C LEU A 48 -12.23 0.21 -16.00
N THR A 49 -12.79 1.23 -16.61
CA THR A 49 -13.89 2.04 -16.05
C THR A 49 -15.24 1.53 -16.51
N ALA A 50 -16.32 1.96 -15.87
CA ALA A 50 -17.68 1.59 -16.25
C ALA A 50 -18.06 2.05 -17.68
N ASP A 51 -17.37 3.06 -18.20
CA ASP A 51 -17.63 3.66 -19.51
C ASP A 51 -16.70 3.16 -20.62
N GLY A 52 -15.88 2.14 -20.34
CA GLY A 52 -14.90 1.62 -21.30
C GLY A 52 -13.44 1.93 -20.94
N PRO A 53 -12.47 1.58 -21.80
CA PRO A 53 -11.10 1.98 -21.60
C PRO A 53 -11.01 3.51 -21.60
N LEU A 54 -10.33 4.07 -20.61
CA LEU A 54 -10.04 5.51 -20.60
C LEU A 54 -9.11 5.82 -21.77
N ASP A 55 -9.60 6.59 -22.72
CA ASP A 55 -8.75 7.24 -23.71
C ASP A 55 -7.75 8.12 -22.96
N GLY A 56 -6.50 7.67 -22.94
CA GLY A 56 -5.44 8.34 -22.21
C GLY A 56 -4.88 9.50 -23.01
N ASP A 57 -5.34 10.73 -22.79
CA ASP A 57 -4.55 11.88 -23.21
C ASP A 57 -4.50 13.03 -22.17
N ASP A 58 -5.01 12.89 -21.00
CA ASP A 58 -4.97 13.95 -19.99
C ASP A 58 -4.45 13.45 -18.63
N GLY A 59 -3.28 12.92 -18.52
CA GLY A 59 -2.48 12.87 -17.28
C GLY A 59 -3.18 12.66 -15.91
N ALA A 60 -4.49 12.41 -15.90
CA ALA A 60 -5.29 12.09 -14.73
C ALA A 60 -5.44 10.58 -14.67
N GLU A 61 -4.68 9.93 -13.80
CA GLU A 61 -4.88 8.53 -13.40
C GLU A 61 -6.26 8.37 -12.75
N GLY A 62 -7.30 8.26 -13.58
CA GLY A 62 -8.62 7.85 -13.14
C GLY A 62 -8.62 6.33 -12.92
N HIS A 63 -8.71 5.89 -11.67
CA HIS A 63 -8.71 4.47 -11.34
C HIS A 63 -10.15 3.95 -11.25
N GLY A 64 -10.64 3.27 -12.29
CA GLY A 64 -11.88 2.53 -12.26
C GLY A 64 -11.63 1.05 -12.55
N PHE A 65 -12.30 0.13 -11.86
CA PHE A 65 -12.28 -1.29 -12.19
C PHE A 65 -13.57 -1.69 -12.90
N ILE A 66 -13.46 -2.26 -14.09
CA ILE A 66 -14.52 -3.07 -14.67
C ILE A 66 -14.15 -4.52 -14.45
N VAL A 67 -15.04 -5.25 -13.78
CA VAL A 67 -15.04 -6.70 -13.87
C VAL A 67 -16.00 -7.05 -14.99
N ALA A 68 -15.48 -7.66 -16.06
CA ALA A 68 -16.34 -8.10 -17.13
C ALA A 68 -17.39 -9.08 -16.61
N SER A 69 -18.65 -8.85 -16.92
CA SER A 69 -19.77 -9.70 -16.47
C SER A 69 -19.78 -11.07 -17.13
N LYS A 70 -19.04 -11.24 -18.21
CA LYS A 70 -18.82 -12.50 -18.91
C LYS A 70 -17.36 -12.62 -19.34
N ALA A 71 -16.89 -13.84 -19.48
CA ALA A 71 -15.62 -14.06 -20.15
C ALA A 71 -15.69 -13.53 -21.58
N TRP A 72 -14.71 -12.76 -21.99
CA TRP A 72 -14.62 -12.30 -23.37
C TRP A 72 -14.45 -13.50 -24.31
N THR A 73 -15.06 -13.40 -25.48
CA THR A 73 -14.76 -14.31 -26.58
C THR A 73 -13.34 -13.97 -27.11
N LEU A 74 -12.76 -14.88 -27.87
CA LEU A 74 -11.49 -14.61 -28.54
C LEU A 74 -11.58 -13.36 -29.43
N GLU A 75 -12.70 -13.21 -30.14
CA GLU A 75 -12.95 -12.08 -31.02
C GLU A 75 -13.00 -10.76 -30.23
N GLU A 76 -13.74 -10.71 -29.11
CA GLU A 76 -13.80 -9.55 -28.22
C GLU A 76 -12.39 -9.20 -27.67
N ALA A 77 -11.61 -10.21 -27.23
CA ALA A 77 -10.27 -10.02 -26.71
C ALA A 77 -9.27 -9.49 -27.76
N CYS A 78 -9.42 -9.91 -29.03
CA CYS A 78 -8.58 -9.44 -30.15
C CYS A 78 -8.89 -8.00 -30.60
N HIS A 79 -10.03 -7.46 -30.22
CA HIS A 79 -10.46 -6.09 -30.60
C HIS A 79 -10.27 -5.06 -29.47
N VAL A 80 -9.68 -5.45 -28.34
CA VAL A 80 -9.37 -4.51 -27.24
C VAL A 80 -8.17 -3.66 -27.62
N ASP A 81 -8.32 -2.34 -27.53
CA ASP A 81 -7.20 -1.41 -27.65
C ASP A 81 -6.27 -1.57 -26.44
N LEU A 82 -5.06 -1.99 -26.70
CA LEU A 82 -4.05 -2.23 -25.68
C LEU A 82 -2.97 -1.14 -25.76
N PRO A 83 -2.37 -0.77 -24.62
CA PRO A 83 -1.24 0.15 -24.61
C PRO A 83 -0.11 -0.34 -25.52
N GLU A 84 0.58 0.62 -26.15
CA GLU A 84 1.70 0.38 -27.04
C GLU A 84 2.77 -0.51 -26.36
N GLY A 85 3.28 -1.53 -27.07
CA GLY A 85 4.25 -2.48 -26.52
C GLY A 85 3.62 -3.64 -25.71
N THR A 86 2.30 -3.82 -25.73
CA THR A 86 1.66 -4.99 -25.13
C THR A 86 1.76 -6.18 -26.10
N GLU A 87 2.53 -7.20 -25.70
CA GLU A 87 2.73 -8.41 -26.52
C GLU A 87 1.62 -9.44 -26.29
N TYR A 88 1.19 -9.60 -25.05
CA TYR A 88 0.20 -10.61 -24.66
C TYR A 88 -0.92 -10.04 -23.80
N LEU A 89 -2.11 -10.58 -24.02
CA LEU A 89 -3.29 -10.32 -23.21
C LEU A 89 -3.67 -11.61 -22.46
N LEU A 90 -3.69 -11.56 -21.13
CA LEU A 90 -4.22 -12.61 -20.29
C LEU A 90 -5.59 -12.23 -19.76
N HIS A 91 -6.55 -13.08 -20.00
CA HIS A 91 -7.87 -12.94 -19.45
C HIS A 91 -8.47 -14.29 -19.07
N GLY A 92 -9.62 -14.33 -18.41
CA GLY A 92 -10.21 -15.61 -18.03
C GLY A 92 -11.42 -15.50 -17.13
N SER A 93 -11.70 -16.58 -16.44
CA SER A 93 -12.75 -16.64 -15.42
C SER A 93 -12.26 -17.40 -14.19
N ALA A 94 -12.76 -16.98 -13.03
CA ALA A 94 -12.48 -17.68 -11.77
C ALA A 94 -13.77 -17.93 -11.00
N GLU A 95 -13.90 -19.12 -10.46
CA GLU A 95 -15.01 -19.56 -9.64
C GLU A 95 -14.43 -20.27 -8.40
N LEU A 96 -14.90 -19.85 -7.23
CA LEU A 96 -14.46 -20.39 -5.95
C LEU A 96 -15.67 -20.78 -5.11
N THR A 97 -16.00 -22.07 -5.16
CA THR A 97 -17.08 -22.69 -4.39
C THR A 97 -16.49 -23.72 -3.42
N ASP A 98 -16.95 -24.95 -3.44
CA ASP A 98 -16.27 -26.13 -2.89
C ASP A 98 -15.07 -26.58 -3.74
N ARG A 99 -15.02 -26.08 -4.97
CA ARG A 99 -13.92 -26.23 -5.91
C ARG A 99 -13.39 -24.87 -6.36
N VAL A 100 -12.13 -24.89 -6.80
CA VAL A 100 -11.49 -23.79 -7.53
C VAL A 100 -11.53 -24.15 -9.00
N ARG A 101 -12.14 -23.30 -9.81
CA ARG A 101 -12.08 -23.39 -11.27
C ARG A 101 -11.50 -22.10 -11.79
N ILE A 102 -10.37 -22.20 -12.48
CA ILE A 102 -9.69 -21.07 -13.13
C ILE A 102 -9.55 -21.41 -14.61
N ARG A 103 -10.17 -20.62 -15.48
CA ARG A 103 -9.90 -20.68 -16.91
C ARG A 103 -9.03 -19.49 -17.26
N ILE A 104 -7.96 -19.77 -17.96
CA ILE A 104 -7.01 -18.79 -18.46
C ILE A 104 -7.01 -18.83 -19.98
N LEU A 105 -7.03 -17.65 -20.59
CA LEU A 105 -6.94 -17.43 -22.02
C LEU A 105 -5.79 -16.45 -22.26
N LEU A 106 -4.76 -16.89 -22.96
CA LEU A 106 -3.62 -16.06 -23.35
C LEU A 106 -3.73 -15.78 -24.84
N VAL A 107 -3.82 -14.50 -25.19
CA VAL A 107 -3.92 -14.03 -26.56
C VAL A 107 -2.61 -13.32 -26.93
N ASP A 108 -2.01 -13.74 -28.03
CA ASP A 108 -0.93 -13.01 -28.68
C ASP A 108 -1.54 -11.77 -29.37
N SER A 109 -1.25 -10.59 -28.83
CA SER A 109 -1.89 -9.37 -29.29
C SER A 109 -1.46 -8.92 -30.69
N PRO A 110 -0.17 -8.99 -31.06
CA PRO A 110 0.28 -8.69 -32.41
C PRO A 110 -0.30 -9.64 -33.47
N GLN A 111 -0.37 -10.92 -33.19
CA GLN A 111 -0.83 -11.93 -34.14
C GLN A 111 -2.33 -12.21 -34.06
N LYS A 112 -3.02 -11.66 -33.05
CA LYS A 112 -4.47 -11.82 -32.83
C LYS A 112 -4.91 -13.29 -32.78
N HIS A 113 -4.11 -14.15 -32.19
CA HIS A 113 -4.44 -15.57 -32.06
C HIS A 113 -4.38 -16.03 -30.60
N LEU A 114 -5.08 -17.11 -30.31
CA LEU A 114 -5.10 -17.73 -28.98
C LEU A 114 -3.82 -18.56 -28.79
N ALA A 115 -2.98 -18.13 -27.86
CA ALA A 115 -1.74 -18.85 -27.51
C ALA A 115 -1.99 -19.93 -26.44
N LEU A 116 -2.98 -19.76 -25.55
CA LEU A 116 -3.34 -20.71 -24.51
C LEU A 116 -4.82 -20.61 -24.16
N ASP A 117 -5.50 -21.77 -24.06
CA ASP A 117 -6.80 -21.94 -23.38
C ASP A 117 -6.67 -23.12 -22.42
N HIS A 118 -6.61 -22.84 -21.15
CA HIS A 118 -6.40 -23.84 -20.14
C HIS A 118 -7.39 -23.68 -18.98
N VAL A 119 -7.84 -24.82 -18.43
CA VAL A 119 -8.77 -24.84 -17.29
C VAL A 119 -8.16 -25.66 -16.16
N VAL A 120 -7.90 -25.01 -15.06
CA VAL A 120 -7.51 -25.64 -13.80
C VAL A 120 -8.77 -25.90 -12.98
N LEU A 121 -8.94 -27.13 -12.51
CA LEU A 121 -10.04 -27.54 -11.63
C LEU A 121 -9.46 -28.34 -10.45
N ARG A 122 -9.57 -27.80 -9.24
CA ARG A 122 -9.06 -28.38 -8.01
C ARG A 122 -10.08 -28.29 -6.87
N PRO A 123 -9.98 -29.13 -5.82
CA PRO A 123 -10.69 -28.87 -4.56
C PRO A 123 -10.31 -27.50 -3.99
N ARG A 124 -11.23 -26.86 -3.27
CA ARG A 124 -11.01 -25.53 -2.67
C ARG A 124 -9.76 -25.48 -1.78
N GLN A 125 -9.47 -26.54 -1.05
CA GLN A 125 -8.30 -26.65 -0.18
C GLN A 125 -6.97 -26.62 -0.95
N GLU A 126 -7.00 -26.88 -2.26
CA GLU A 126 -5.85 -26.84 -3.16
C GLU A 126 -5.76 -25.53 -3.96
N LEU A 127 -6.33 -24.42 -3.44
CA LEU A 127 -6.32 -23.11 -4.12
C LEU A 127 -4.91 -22.69 -4.52
N PHE A 128 -3.94 -22.86 -3.66
CA PHE A 128 -2.55 -22.49 -3.94
C PHE A 128 -1.95 -23.33 -5.08
N ALA A 129 -2.21 -24.63 -5.08
CA ALA A 129 -1.77 -25.50 -6.17
C ALA A 129 -2.47 -25.15 -7.51
N ALA A 130 -3.74 -24.77 -7.47
CA ALA A 130 -4.48 -24.31 -8.62
C ALA A 130 -3.90 -23.03 -9.22
N LEU A 131 -3.52 -22.09 -8.38
CA LEU A 131 -2.90 -20.82 -8.80
C LEU A 131 -1.47 -21.02 -9.32
N ASP A 132 -0.69 -21.90 -8.69
CA ASP A 132 0.65 -22.25 -9.16
C ASP A 132 0.59 -22.97 -10.51
N GLU A 133 -0.36 -23.88 -10.72
CA GLU A 133 -0.60 -24.56 -12.00
C GLU A 133 -1.00 -23.54 -13.08
N ALA A 134 -1.96 -22.66 -12.79
CA ALA A 134 -2.38 -21.63 -13.73
C ALA A 134 -1.22 -20.69 -14.13
N ALA A 135 -0.41 -20.27 -13.17
CA ALA A 135 0.77 -19.45 -13.43
C ALA A 135 1.85 -20.19 -14.24
N ALA A 136 2.04 -21.49 -13.96
CA ALA A 136 3.00 -22.32 -14.68
C ALA A 136 2.61 -22.50 -16.15
N GLU A 137 1.33 -22.77 -16.44
CA GLU A 137 0.83 -22.92 -17.81
C GLU A 137 1.03 -21.63 -18.64
N VAL A 138 0.75 -20.46 -18.03
CA VAL A 138 1.03 -19.18 -18.70
C VAL A 138 2.53 -18.98 -18.92
N ALA A 139 3.37 -19.27 -17.93
CA ALA A 139 4.81 -19.12 -18.06
C ALA A 139 5.36 -20.02 -19.17
N HIS A 140 4.95 -21.29 -19.23
CA HIS A 140 5.35 -22.22 -20.28
C HIS A 140 4.91 -21.76 -21.68
N ALA A 141 3.67 -21.24 -21.80
CA ALA A 141 3.17 -20.70 -23.07
C ALA A 141 3.99 -19.48 -23.55
N LEU A 142 4.59 -18.74 -22.61
CA LEU A 142 5.47 -17.61 -22.87
C LEU A 142 6.95 -18.00 -23.04
N GLY A 143 7.27 -19.29 -22.97
CA GLY A 143 8.66 -19.80 -23.05
C GLY A 143 9.49 -19.49 -21.79
N GLU A 144 8.84 -19.24 -20.66
CA GLU A 144 9.46 -18.88 -19.38
C GLU A 144 9.33 -20.02 -18.37
N GLU A 145 10.26 -20.09 -17.41
CA GLU A 145 10.14 -21.02 -16.29
C GLU A 145 9.19 -20.48 -15.22
N PRO A 146 8.29 -21.32 -14.68
CA PRO A 146 7.36 -20.89 -13.64
C PRO A 146 8.09 -20.54 -12.33
N ARG A 147 7.67 -19.45 -11.71
CA ARG A 147 8.22 -18.99 -10.43
C ARG A 147 7.57 -19.75 -9.27
N ARG A 148 8.40 -20.35 -8.41
CA ARG A 148 7.95 -21.02 -7.19
C ARG A 148 8.33 -20.19 -5.98
N GLU A 149 7.50 -19.22 -5.61
CA GLU A 149 7.64 -18.52 -4.34
C GLU A 149 6.72 -19.14 -3.29
N PRO A 150 7.16 -19.19 -2.02
CA PRO A 150 6.29 -19.66 -0.95
C PRO A 150 5.03 -18.78 -0.85
N TRP A 151 3.92 -19.39 -0.52
CA TRP A 151 2.70 -18.65 -0.24
C TRP A 151 2.82 -17.95 1.13
N PRO A 152 2.24 -16.76 1.29
CA PRO A 152 2.36 -15.97 2.51
C PRO A 152 1.62 -16.58 3.70
N THR A 153 0.78 -17.57 3.46
CA THR A 153 0.08 -18.40 4.46
C THR A 153 -0.13 -19.80 3.92
N ARG A 154 -0.34 -20.78 4.80
CA ARG A 154 -0.76 -22.14 4.44
C ARG A 154 -2.27 -22.35 4.58
N ASP A 155 -2.98 -21.44 5.23
CA ASP A 155 -4.43 -21.49 5.42
C ASP A 155 -5.14 -20.83 4.22
N VAL A 156 -5.83 -21.64 3.43
CA VAL A 156 -6.56 -21.19 2.23
C VAL A 156 -7.67 -20.20 2.61
N GLU A 157 -8.37 -20.43 3.71
CA GLU A 157 -9.45 -19.53 4.14
C GLU A 157 -8.92 -18.21 4.70
N ALA A 158 -7.74 -18.21 5.35
CA ALA A 158 -7.05 -16.99 5.71
C ALA A 158 -6.68 -16.18 4.46
N TYR A 159 -6.17 -16.86 3.42
CA TYR A 159 -5.85 -16.21 2.16
C TYR A 159 -7.08 -15.67 1.44
N VAL A 160 -8.16 -16.42 1.42
CA VAL A 160 -9.46 -15.98 0.85
C VAL A 160 -10.00 -14.75 1.57
N ALA A 161 -9.92 -14.73 2.90
CA ALA A 161 -10.29 -13.55 3.68
C ALA A 161 -9.39 -12.34 3.34
N TYR A 162 -8.09 -12.55 3.23
CA TYR A 162 -7.14 -11.52 2.82
C TYR A 162 -7.46 -10.94 1.44
N LEU A 163 -7.81 -11.76 0.45
CA LEU A 163 -8.21 -11.31 -0.88
C LEU A 163 -9.45 -10.41 -0.85
N ARG A 164 -10.44 -10.71 0.01
CA ARG A 164 -11.60 -9.84 0.24
C ARG A 164 -11.19 -8.48 0.82
N GLY A 165 -10.28 -8.49 1.79
CA GLY A 165 -9.75 -7.25 2.36
C GLY A 165 -9.03 -6.39 1.32
N ARG A 166 -8.22 -7.00 0.45
CA ARG A 166 -7.54 -6.29 -0.66
C ARG A 166 -8.53 -5.62 -1.61
N ASP A 167 -9.61 -6.29 -1.94
CA ASP A 167 -10.63 -5.74 -2.82
C ASP A 167 -11.34 -4.53 -2.20
N LEU A 168 -11.74 -4.64 -0.93
CA LEU A 168 -12.34 -3.51 -0.20
C LEU A 168 -11.37 -2.34 -0.03
N SER A 169 -10.08 -2.61 0.22
CA SER A 169 -9.07 -1.57 0.30
C SER A 169 -8.90 -0.83 -1.02
N ALA A 170 -8.89 -1.55 -2.15
CA ALA A 170 -8.83 -0.96 -3.47
C ALA A 170 -10.05 -0.07 -3.76
N ALA A 171 -11.26 -0.48 -3.35
CA ALA A 171 -12.46 0.35 -3.46
C ALA A 171 -12.31 1.67 -2.68
N HIS A 172 -11.75 1.63 -1.47
CA HIS A 172 -11.44 2.84 -0.70
C HIS A 172 -10.43 3.76 -1.38
N GLU A 173 -9.37 3.20 -1.95
CA GLU A 173 -8.34 3.96 -2.68
C GLU A 173 -8.93 4.71 -3.89
N MET A 174 -9.90 4.09 -4.56
CA MET A 174 -10.63 4.68 -5.69
C MET A 174 -11.72 5.69 -5.29
N GLY A 175 -11.91 5.95 -4.00
CA GLY A 175 -12.96 6.86 -3.54
C GLY A 175 -14.37 6.30 -3.64
N VAL A 176 -14.54 4.99 -3.89
CA VAL A 176 -15.85 4.33 -3.81
C VAL A 176 -16.32 4.36 -2.37
N ALA A 177 -17.51 4.91 -2.15
CA ALA A 177 -18.09 5.00 -0.82
C ALA A 177 -18.35 3.59 -0.26
N VAL A 178 -17.58 3.20 0.74
CA VAL A 178 -17.88 2.00 1.53
C VAL A 178 -18.77 2.44 2.69
N PRO A 179 -20.01 1.93 2.81
CA PRO A 179 -20.99 2.45 3.76
C PRO A 179 -20.53 2.44 5.22
N GLU A 180 -19.71 1.47 5.59
CA GLU A 180 -19.19 1.34 6.95
C GLU A 180 -17.67 1.07 6.93
N PRO A 181 -16.83 2.08 7.20
CA PRO A 181 -15.38 1.92 7.21
C PRO A 181 -14.87 0.79 8.12
N ARG A 182 -15.57 0.50 9.22
CA ARG A 182 -15.21 -0.58 10.16
C ARG A 182 -15.25 -1.94 9.51
N ARG A 183 -16.23 -2.22 8.64
CA ARG A 183 -16.36 -3.52 7.97
C ARG A 183 -15.24 -3.82 6.98
N SER A 184 -14.52 -2.79 6.55
CA SER A 184 -13.37 -2.99 5.64
C SER A 184 -12.20 -3.70 6.32
N PHE A 185 -12.17 -3.71 7.65
CA PHE A 185 -11.13 -4.40 8.42
C PHE A 185 -11.46 -5.87 8.72
N ASP A 186 -12.75 -6.23 8.72
CA ASP A 186 -13.20 -7.57 9.14
C ASP A 186 -12.52 -8.71 8.37
N PRO A 187 -12.33 -8.62 7.04
CA PRO A 187 -11.65 -9.68 6.30
C PRO A 187 -10.18 -9.85 6.70
N TYR A 188 -9.47 -8.76 6.96
CA TYR A 188 -8.09 -8.84 7.42
C TYR A 188 -7.99 -9.39 8.85
N LEU A 189 -8.89 -8.98 9.75
CA LEU A 189 -8.97 -9.53 11.10
C LEU A 189 -9.32 -11.01 11.09
N GLU A 190 -10.18 -11.44 10.17
CA GLU A 190 -10.49 -12.87 9.99
C GLU A 190 -9.26 -13.64 9.49
N ALA A 191 -8.52 -13.09 8.52
CA ALA A 191 -7.28 -13.68 8.03
C ALA A 191 -6.26 -13.86 9.15
N VAL A 192 -6.02 -12.83 9.97
CA VAL A 192 -5.10 -12.89 11.11
C VAL A 192 -5.59 -13.79 12.23
N ARG A 193 -6.92 -13.92 12.43
CA ARG A 193 -7.47 -14.85 13.42
C ARG A 193 -7.22 -16.30 13.02
N ARG A 194 -7.29 -16.63 11.72
CA ARG A 194 -7.04 -17.97 11.18
C ARG A 194 -5.55 -18.29 11.15
N ASP A 195 -4.75 -17.35 10.68
CA ASP A 195 -3.29 -17.48 10.62
C ASP A 195 -2.64 -16.23 11.26
N PRO A 196 -2.28 -16.34 12.55
CA PRO A 196 -1.63 -15.25 13.26
C PRO A 196 -0.28 -14.81 12.66
N ASP A 197 0.42 -15.69 11.95
CA ASP A 197 1.72 -15.40 11.34
C ASP A 197 1.58 -14.80 9.94
N PHE A 198 0.36 -14.60 9.44
CA PHE A 198 0.10 -13.99 8.13
C PHE A 198 0.46 -12.50 8.12
N ALA A 199 1.74 -12.21 7.92
CA ALA A 199 2.30 -10.85 7.98
C ALA A 199 1.64 -9.89 6.98
N ASP A 200 1.37 -10.32 5.74
CA ASP A 200 0.76 -9.47 4.71
C ASP A 200 -0.65 -8.99 5.11
N ALA A 201 -1.43 -9.85 5.77
CA ALA A 201 -2.76 -9.47 6.25
C ALA A 201 -2.68 -8.41 7.35
N GLN A 202 -1.72 -8.54 8.27
CA GLN A 202 -1.46 -7.55 9.32
C GLN A 202 -1.01 -6.22 8.71
N GLU A 203 -0.06 -6.24 7.79
CA GLU A 203 0.47 -5.03 7.15
C GLU A 203 -0.60 -4.29 6.34
N ARG A 204 -1.43 -5.01 5.59
CA ARG A 204 -2.54 -4.41 4.83
C ARG A 204 -3.61 -3.82 5.75
N LEU A 205 -3.94 -4.49 6.85
CA LEU A 205 -4.84 -3.95 7.87
C LEU A 205 -4.32 -2.62 8.41
N LEU A 206 -3.04 -2.57 8.78
CA LEU A 206 -2.42 -1.36 9.34
C LEU A 206 -2.31 -0.24 8.30
N ALA A 207 -1.98 -0.56 7.05
CA ALA A 207 -1.95 0.42 5.96
C ALA A 207 -3.32 1.03 5.71
N LEU A 208 -4.38 0.21 5.66
CA LEU A 208 -5.76 0.67 5.55
C LEU A 208 -6.15 1.54 6.75
N ALA A 209 -5.77 1.13 7.98
CA ALA A 209 -6.06 1.89 9.19
C ALA A 209 -5.46 3.30 9.12
N LEU A 210 -4.19 3.44 8.76
CA LEU A 210 -3.53 4.73 8.63
C LEU A 210 -4.14 5.59 7.51
N SER A 211 -4.48 4.98 6.37
CA SER A 211 -5.15 5.66 5.26
C SER A 211 -6.51 6.24 5.68
N LEU A 212 -7.32 5.46 6.39
CA LEU A 212 -8.64 5.92 6.87
C LEU A 212 -8.51 6.97 7.97
N ALA A 213 -7.57 6.81 8.90
CA ALA A 213 -7.32 7.79 9.96
C ALA A 213 -6.95 9.16 9.39
N ALA A 214 -6.18 9.21 8.30
CA ALA A 214 -5.81 10.45 7.63
C ALA A 214 -7.01 11.18 6.98
N ARG A 215 -8.13 10.49 6.75
CA ARG A 215 -9.37 11.06 6.16
C ARG A 215 -10.29 11.75 7.17
N GLY A 216 -9.98 11.69 8.46
CA GLY A 216 -10.71 12.40 9.50
C GLY A 216 -11.13 11.52 10.68
N HIS A 217 -11.87 12.12 11.60
CA HIS A 217 -12.15 11.52 12.92
C HIS A 217 -12.89 10.18 12.87
N ALA A 218 -13.91 10.03 12.01
CA ALA A 218 -14.64 8.77 11.87
C ALA A 218 -13.72 7.64 11.35
N GLY A 219 -12.81 7.95 10.42
CA GLY A 219 -11.79 7.03 9.95
C GLY A 219 -10.78 6.67 11.04
N ALA A 220 -10.36 7.65 11.84
CA ALA A 220 -9.43 7.44 12.97
C ALA A 220 -10.04 6.53 14.05
N GLU A 221 -11.33 6.69 14.34
CA GLU A 221 -12.04 5.83 15.31
C GLU A 221 -12.14 4.37 14.81
N ALA A 222 -12.51 4.18 13.54
CA ALA A 222 -12.55 2.86 12.92
C ALA A 222 -11.16 2.19 12.90
N ALA A 223 -10.14 2.94 12.54
CA ALA A 223 -8.74 2.49 12.52
C ALA A 223 -8.23 2.10 13.92
N ARG A 224 -8.56 2.92 14.93
CA ARG A 224 -8.22 2.61 16.34
C ARG A 224 -8.86 1.31 16.77
N SER A 225 -10.16 1.12 16.49
CA SER A 225 -10.87 -0.10 16.80
C SER A 225 -10.23 -1.33 16.15
N ALA A 226 -9.84 -1.24 14.87
CA ALA A 226 -9.18 -2.33 14.14
C ALA A 226 -7.79 -2.67 14.72
N CYS A 227 -6.98 -1.66 15.03
CA CYS A 227 -5.68 -1.87 15.67
C CYS A 227 -5.81 -2.49 17.08
N CYS A 228 -6.81 -2.08 17.86
CA CYS A 228 -7.10 -2.71 19.15
C CYS A 228 -7.55 -4.17 19.00
N SER A 229 -8.37 -4.48 17.99
CA SER A 229 -8.76 -5.85 17.68
C SER A 229 -7.56 -6.71 17.27
N LEU A 230 -6.65 -6.16 16.47
CA LEU A 230 -5.38 -6.85 16.13
C LEU A 230 -4.53 -7.11 17.38
N LEU A 231 -4.40 -6.14 18.29
CA LEU A 231 -3.66 -6.32 19.55
C LEU A 231 -4.33 -7.30 20.51
N ALA A 232 -5.65 -7.46 20.44
CA ALA A 232 -6.36 -8.49 21.20
C ALA A 232 -6.05 -9.90 20.67
N LEU A 233 -5.92 -10.04 19.33
CA LEU A 233 -5.50 -11.29 18.69
C LEU A 233 -4.01 -11.56 18.89
N GLN A 234 -3.19 -10.50 18.81
CA GLN A 234 -1.75 -10.55 18.88
C GLN A 234 -1.18 -9.46 19.82
N PRO A 235 -1.06 -9.75 21.11
CA PRO A 235 -0.58 -8.76 22.10
C PRO A 235 0.84 -8.22 21.85
N ARG A 236 1.64 -8.92 21.05
CA ARG A 236 3.00 -8.55 20.68
C ARG A 236 3.11 -7.90 19.29
N ALA A 237 2.00 -7.55 18.64
CA ALA A 237 2.01 -6.83 17.38
C ALA A 237 2.48 -5.38 17.56
N PHE A 238 3.81 -5.18 17.71
CA PHE A 238 4.39 -3.84 17.95
C PHE A 238 4.05 -2.84 16.84
N LYS A 239 3.92 -3.27 15.57
CA LYS A 239 3.49 -2.43 14.46
C LYS A 239 2.08 -1.86 14.68
N ALA A 240 1.17 -2.61 15.31
CA ALA A 240 -0.16 -2.11 15.67
C ALA A 240 -0.10 -1.03 16.76
N CYS A 241 0.81 -1.17 17.74
CA CYS A 241 1.08 -0.12 18.72
C CYS A 241 1.57 1.18 18.04
N LEU A 242 2.44 1.05 17.05
CA LEU A 242 2.96 2.20 16.30
C LEU A 242 1.89 2.83 15.40
N ALA A 243 1.02 2.04 14.79
CA ALA A 243 -0.12 2.57 14.04
C ALA A 243 -1.09 3.33 14.95
N LEU A 244 -1.38 2.83 16.15
CA LEU A 244 -2.14 3.57 17.15
C LEU A 244 -1.45 4.88 17.53
N ALA A 245 -0.14 4.88 17.72
CA ALA A 245 0.61 6.10 18.02
C ALA A 245 0.48 7.15 16.90
N GLU A 246 0.53 6.72 15.64
CA GLU A 246 0.33 7.62 14.50
C GLU A 246 -1.09 8.21 14.49
N ILE A 247 -2.10 7.40 14.77
CA ILE A 247 -3.49 7.88 14.91
C ILE A 247 -3.59 8.92 16.02
N GLU A 248 -2.98 8.66 17.18
CA GLU A 248 -2.93 9.63 18.29
C GLU A 248 -2.20 10.93 17.91
N LEU A 249 -1.12 10.84 17.13
CA LEU A 249 -0.43 12.01 16.59
C LEU A 249 -1.31 12.80 15.61
N LEU A 250 -2.06 12.15 14.74
CA LEU A 250 -3.01 12.81 13.84
C LEU A 250 -4.10 13.55 14.62
N GLU A 251 -4.59 12.96 15.69
CA GLU A 251 -5.59 13.56 16.59
C GLU A 251 -5.00 14.57 17.61
N ARG A 252 -3.73 14.91 17.47
CA ARG A 252 -3.01 15.87 18.32
C ARG A 252 -2.92 15.46 19.79
N ASN A 253 -2.82 14.16 20.03
CA ASN A 253 -2.67 13.58 21.37
C ASN A 253 -1.26 12.96 21.56
N PRO A 254 -0.18 13.79 21.66
CA PRO A 254 1.19 13.28 21.65
C PRO A 254 1.56 12.48 22.90
N ARG A 255 0.89 12.68 24.04
CA ARG A 255 1.14 11.90 25.26
C ARG A 255 0.67 10.45 25.11
N ALA A 256 -0.53 10.24 24.56
CA ALA A 256 -1.01 8.89 24.26
C ALA A 256 -0.13 8.21 23.20
N ALA A 257 0.33 8.96 22.19
CA ALA A 257 1.30 8.45 21.20
C ALA A 257 2.59 7.97 21.89
N GLU A 258 3.16 8.73 22.81
CA GLU A 258 4.38 8.35 23.58
C GLU A 258 4.18 7.03 24.31
N GLU A 259 3.03 6.82 24.97
CA GLU A 259 2.71 5.55 25.65
C GLU A 259 2.66 4.36 24.68
N ARG A 260 2.01 4.55 23.50
CA ARG A 260 1.95 3.51 22.47
C ARG A 260 3.30 3.17 21.90
N ILE A 261 4.14 4.18 21.63
CA ILE A 261 5.51 3.97 21.12
C ILE A 261 6.36 3.28 22.17
N SER A 262 6.26 3.66 23.44
CA SER A 262 7.00 3.01 24.54
C SER A 262 6.63 1.54 24.65
N ARG A 263 5.34 1.20 24.48
CA ARG A 263 4.91 -0.21 24.43
C ARG A 263 5.49 -0.94 23.21
N ALA A 264 5.52 -0.31 22.04
CA ALA A 264 6.12 -0.90 20.84
C ALA A 264 7.63 -1.18 21.05
N LEU A 265 8.37 -0.23 21.62
CA LEU A 265 9.79 -0.35 21.94
C LEU A 265 10.10 -1.36 23.04
N ALA A 266 9.15 -1.62 23.94
CA ALA A 266 9.28 -2.71 24.91
C ALA A 266 9.20 -4.10 24.26
N ILE A 267 8.52 -4.21 23.11
CA ILE A 267 8.40 -5.46 22.33
C ILE A 267 9.56 -5.59 21.36
N GLU A 268 9.91 -4.51 20.65
CA GLU A 268 10.98 -4.46 19.65
C GLU A 268 11.88 -3.23 19.88
N PRO A 269 12.90 -3.34 20.75
CA PRO A 269 13.71 -2.20 21.20
C PRO A 269 14.58 -1.56 20.11
N GLY A 270 14.85 -2.28 19.02
CA GLY A 270 15.73 -1.84 17.92
C GLY A 270 15.02 -1.18 16.74
N TRP A 271 13.71 -1.00 16.80
CA TRP A 271 12.95 -0.55 15.64
C TRP A 271 13.15 0.96 15.35
N ALA A 272 14.00 1.27 14.37
CA ALA A 272 14.38 2.65 14.04
C ALA A 272 13.19 3.60 13.74
N PRO A 273 12.12 3.19 13.03
CA PRO A 273 10.94 4.04 12.83
C PRO A 273 10.23 4.44 14.13
N ALA A 274 10.28 3.60 15.17
CA ALA A 274 9.71 3.96 16.48
C ALA A 274 10.49 5.09 17.17
N PHE A 275 11.80 5.17 16.98
CA PHE A 275 12.62 6.28 17.50
C PHE A 275 12.24 7.61 16.87
N GLU A 276 12.02 7.63 15.55
CA GLU A 276 11.56 8.82 14.82
C GLU A 276 10.19 9.28 15.32
N ARG A 277 9.23 8.37 15.52
CA ARG A 277 7.91 8.68 16.06
C ARG A 277 7.97 9.16 17.51
N MET A 278 8.87 8.62 18.34
CA MET A 278 9.10 9.13 19.69
C MET A 278 9.62 10.57 19.65
N GLY A 279 10.60 10.86 18.80
CA GLY A 279 11.09 12.22 18.61
C GLY A 279 9.98 13.17 18.16
N THR A 280 9.14 12.77 17.22
CA THR A 280 7.98 13.56 16.76
C THR A 280 6.96 13.81 17.87
N SER A 281 6.67 12.80 18.69
CA SER A 281 5.77 12.93 19.84
C SER A 281 6.30 13.96 20.84
N LEU A 282 7.59 13.87 21.18
CA LEU A 282 8.27 14.79 22.11
C LEU A 282 8.35 16.22 21.56
N LEU A 283 8.62 16.39 20.25
CA LEU A 283 8.53 17.70 19.59
C LEU A 283 7.18 18.36 19.79
N ARG A 284 6.10 17.62 19.60
CA ARG A 284 4.73 18.14 19.79
C ARG A 284 4.42 18.47 21.25
N GLN A 285 5.11 17.83 22.18
CA GLN A 285 5.06 18.14 23.61
C GLN A 285 6.01 19.27 24.01
N ARG A 286 6.77 19.85 23.09
CA ARG A 286 7.81 20.86 23.30
C ARG A 286 8.99 20.39 24.19
N ARG A 287 9.20 19.09 24.28
CA ARG A 287 10.32 18.46 24.97
C ARG A 287 11.49 18.31 24.01
N PHE A 288 12.00 19.46 23.53
CA PHE A 288 12.92 19.54 22.40
C PHE A 288 14.25 18.82 22.65
N GLY A 289 14.85 18.99 23.83
CA GLY A 289 16.12 18.33 24.17
C GLY A 289 16.05 16.80 24.15
N GLU A 290 14.95 16.24 24.60
CA GLU A 290 14.73 14.79 24.56
C GLU A 290 14.47 14.32 23.13
N ALA A 291 13.71 15.11 22.34
CA ALA A 291 13.46 14.80 20.95
C ALA A 291 14.76 14.68 20.13
N VAL A 292 15.77 15.55 20.38
CA VAL A 292 17.08 15.47 19.74
C VAL A 292 17.69 14.08 19.90
N GLY A 293 17.77 13.57 21.15
CA GLY A 293 18.34 12.26 21.43
C GLY A 293 17.62 11.10 20.72
N TRP A 294 16.30 11.18 20.56
CA TRP A 294 15.53 10.15 19.87
C TRP A 294 15.71 10.19 18.36
N PHE A 295 15.76 11.37 17.75
CA PHE A 295 16.06 11.50 16.31
C PHE A 295 17.51 11.08 15.99
N GLU A 296 18.47 11.39 16.86
CA GLU A 296 19.84 10.88 16.70
C GLU A 296 19.91 9.36 16.78
N ARG A 297 19.09 8.72 17.64
CA ARG A 297 18.98 7.26 17.68
C ARG A 297 18.37 6.71 16.38
N ALA A 298 17.36 7.36 15.82
CA ALA A 298 16.76 6.97 14.54
C ALA A 298 17.80 7.02 13.40
N LEU A 299 18.59 8.09 13.34
CA LEU A 299 19.64 8.30 12.33
C LEU A 299 20.85 7.38 12.47
N ARG A 300 21.10 6.78 13.64
CA ARG A 300 22.13 5.73 13.77
C ARG A 300 21.79 4.49 12.94
N GLY A 301 20.52 4.14 12.83
CA GLY A 301 20.08 3.02 12.00
C GLY A 301 19.91 3.37 10.51
N ARG A 302 19.53 4.62 10.21
CA ARG A 302 19.25 5.11 8.86
C ARG A 302 19.73 6.56 8.73
N LYS A 303 21.00 6.72 8.35
CA LYS A 303 21.69 8.03 8.34
C LYS A 303 21.02 9.09 7.47
N ASP A 304 20.37 8.67 6.40
CA ASP A 304 19.77 9.56 5.40
C ASP A 304 18.23 9.57 5.47
N ASP A 305 17.65 9.20 6.63
CA ASP A 305 16.19 9.25 6.81
C ASP A 305 15.70 10.70 6.82
N PRO A 306 14.97 11.14 5.78
CA PRO A 306 14.64 12.56 5.65
C PRO A 306 13.65 13.04 6.72
N ALA A 307 12.77 12.16 7.23
CA ALA A 307 11.83 12.50 8.29
C ALA A 307 12.56 12.73 9.62
N ALA A 308 13.48 11.83 9.95
CA ALA A 308 14.32 11.95 11.14
C ALA A 308 15.25 13.17 11.06
N LEU A 309 15.87 13.45 9.90
CA LEU A 309 16.69 14.64 9.68
C LEU A 309 15.88 15.93 9.81
N GLN A 310 14.67 15.99 9.23
CA GLN A 310 13.79 17.14 9.37
C GLN A 310 13.35 17.35 10.81
N GLY A 311 12.99 16.29 11.52
CA GLY A 311 12.62 16.32 12.93
C GLY A 311 13.75 16.75 13.82
N LEU A 312 14.97 16.21 13.63
CA LEU A 312 16.18 16.60 14.35
C LEU A 312 16.47 18.08 14.15
N GLY A 313 16.47 18.56 12.90
CA GLY A 313 16.68 19.97 12.62
C GLY A 313 15.67 20.87 13.31
N THR A 314 14.39 20.46 13.35
CA THR A 314 13.35 21.22 14.07
C THR A 314 13.64 21.25 15.57
N ALA A 315 13.98 20.12 16.18
CA ALA A 315 14.31 20.03 17.60
C ALA A 315 15.53 20.89 17.96
N LEU A 316 16.59 20.83 17.14
CA LEU A 316 17.80 21.63 17.31
C LEU A 316 17.51 23.14 17.22
N ALA A 317 16.72 23.57 16.24
CA ALA A 317 16.34 24.98 16.08
C ALA A 317 15.55 25.50 17.30
N GLU A 318 14.65 24.70 17.84
CA GLU A 318 13.90 25.04 19.07
C GLU A 318 14.80 25.06 20.33
N CYS A 319 15.93 24.33 20.29
CA CYS A 319 16.99 24.41 21.32
C CYS A 319 17.97 25.58 21.08
N GLY A 320 17.79 26.41 20.04
CA GLY A 320 18.69 27.52 19.70
C GLY A 320 19.92 27.12 18.89
N ARG A 321 20.09 25.85 18.52
CA ARG A 321 21.23 25.31 17.72
C ARG A 321 20.94 25.43 16.23
N VAL A 322 20.79 26.69 15.76
CA VAL A 322 20.25 26.99 14.42
C VAL A 322 21.16 26.51 13.30
N GLU A 323 22.48 26.67 13.43
CA GLU A 323 23.47 26.24 12.41
C GLU A 323 23.42 24.72 12.19
N GLU A 324 23.33 23.95 13.27
CA GLU A 324 23.20 22.49 13.20
C GLU A 324 21.86 22.08 12.59
N ALA A 325 20.77 22.77 12.97
CA ALA A 325 19.46 22.57 12.36
C ALA A 325 19.49 22.77 10.84
N MET A 326 20.17 23.83 10.37
CA MET A 326 20.35 24.10 8.95
C MET A 326 21.11 22.96 8.24
N GLY A 327 22.11 22.36 8.91
CA GLY A 327 22.82 21.18 8.41
C GLY A 327 21.86 20.00 8.18
N CYS A 328 21.04 19.68 9.19
CA CYS A 328 20.06 18.60 9.12
C CYS A 328 19.02 18.82 8.02
N TRP A 329 18.45 20.03 7.90
CA TRP A 329 17.46 20.33 6.87
C TRP A 329 18.03 20.31 5.46
N ARG A 330 19.30 20.72 5.26
CA ARG A 330 19.97 20.58 3.97
C ARG A 330 20.22 19.11 3.62
N ALA A 331 20.65 18.30 4.59
CA ALA A 331 20.78 16.85 4.39
C ALA A 331 19.45 16.21 4.00
N ALA A 332 18.35 16.55 4.68
CA ALA A 332 17.02 16.08 4.31
C ALA A 332 16.61 16.46 2.88
N LEU A 333 16.99 17.66 2.42
CA LEU A 333 16.72 18.10 1.05
C LEU A 333 17.54 17.31 0.01
N VAL A 334 18.79 16.99 0.33
CA VAL A 334 19.68 16.18 -0.54
C VAL A 334 19.15 14.74 -0.66
N SER A 335 18.52 14.19 0.38
CA SER A 335 17.87 12.86 0.34
C SER A 335 16.62 12.81 -0.57
N GLY A 336 16.33 13.86 -1.31
CA GLY A 336 15.29 13.90 -2.36
C GLY A 336 13.89 14.26 -1.87
N VAL A 337 13.69 14.57 -0.60
CA VAL A 337 12.38 14.97 -0.06
C VAL A 337 12.27 16.49 0.06
N ALA A 338 11.71 17.12 -0.96
CA ALA A 338 11.43 18.55 -0.96
C ALA A 338 9.99 18.83 -0.55
N THR A 339 9.71 18.87 0.76
CA THR A 339 8.38 19.22 1.27
C THR A 339 8.23 20.72 1.49
N ALA A 340 6.98 21.21 1.46
CA ALA A 340 6.69 22.62 1.78
C ALA A 340 7.15 22.98 3.20
N ASP A 341 7.01 22.07 4.15
CA ASP A 341 7.40 22.28 5.54
C ASP A 341 8.91 22.31 5.71
N LEU A 342 9.66 21.47 4.97
CA LEU A 342 11.14 21.54 4.97
C LEU A 342 11.64 22.89 4.45
N HIS A 343 11.03 23.39 3.36
CA HIS A 343 11.38 24.71 2.84
C HIS A 343 10.97 25.86 3.81
N GLU A 344 9.88 25.72 4.55
CA GLU A 344 9.51 26.71 5.58
C GLU A 344 10.50 26.68 6.76
N ASN A 345 10.95 25.49 7.17
CA ASN A 345 11.98 25.35 8.20
C ASN A 345 13.31 25.99 7.78
N LEU A 346 13.76 25.75 6.52
CA LEU A 346 14.94 26.39 5.97
C LEU A 346 14.78 27.94 5.92
N ALA A 347 13.61 28.42 5.52
CA ALA A 347 13.33 29.85 5.51
C ALA A 347 13.41 30.46 6.91
N ARG A 348 12.87 29.77 7.92
CA ARG A 348 12.94 30.19 9.32
C ARG A 348 14.38 30.21 9.82
N GLY A 349 15.18 29.18 9.54
CA GLY A 349 16.61 29.13 9.88
C GLY A 349 17.40 30.28 9.26
N HIS A 350 17.20 30.53 7.96
CA HIS A 350 17.84 31.66 7.28
C HIS A 350 17.44 33.01 7.89
N LEU A 351 16.19 33.19 8.33
CA LEU A 351 15.78 34.43 9.04
C LEU A 351 16.52 34.60 10.36
N LEU A 352 16.64 33.52 11.14
CA LEU A 352 17.33 33.56 12.43
C LEU A 352 18.82 33.88 12.26
N LEU A 353 19.44 33.50 11.12
CA LEU A 353 20.80 33.79 10.75
C LEU A 353 20.97 35.14 10.00
N GLY A 354 19.90 35.91 9.82
CA GLY A 354 19.92 37.20 9.12
C GLY A 354 19.91 37.13 7.59
N HIS A 355 19.85 35.96 6.97
CA HIS A 355 19.91 35.73 5.53
C HIS A 355 18.54 35.92 4.86
N ARG A 356 18.08 37.18 4.77
CA ARG A 356 16.70 37.51 4.32
C ARG A 356 16.40 37.11 2.87
N SER A 357 17.37 37.14 1.97
CA SER A 357 17.24 36.76 0.56
C SER A 357 16.89 35.26 0.42
N ASP A 358 17.67 34.41 1.09
CA ASP A 358 17.51 32.97 1.06
C ASP A 358 16.20 32.54 1.72
N ALA A 359 15.84 33.18 2.83
CA ALA A 359 14.55 32.98 3.48
C ALA A 359 13.37 33.26 2.53
N ARG A 360 13.42 34.36 1.74
CA ARG A 360 12.37 34.68 0.77
C ARG A 360 12.30 33.62 -0.32
N ARG A 361 13.45 33.14 -0.83
CA ARG A 361 13.53 32.09 -1.85
C ARG A 361 12.85 30.80 -1.37
N HIS A 362 13.18 30.32 -0.18
CA HIS A 362 12.60 29.11 0.39
C HIS A 362 11.10 29.26 0.65
N ARG A 363 10.61 30.39 1.13
CA ARG A 363 9.17 30.67 1.28
C ARG A 363 8.42 30.63 -0.06
N THR A 364 9.03 31.16 -1.11
CA THR A 364 8.42 31.11 -2.45
C THR A 364 8.26 29.66 -2.92
N ILE A 365 9.28 28.82 -2.73
CA ILE A 365 9.24 27.41 -3.08
C ILE A 365 8.16 26.69 -2.23
N SER A 366 8.13 26.92 -0.90
CA SER A 366 7.10 26.35 -0.01
C SER A 366 5.69 26.67 -0.49
N ARG A 367 5.42 27.93 -0.84
CA ARG A 367 4.11 28.37 -1.36
C ARG A 367 3.76 27.67 -2.68
N ARG A 368 4.73 27.54 -3.60
CA ARG A 368 4.53 26.84 -4.87
C ARG A 368 4.16 25.38 -4.65
N ILE A 369 4.86 24.68 -3.76
CA ILE A 369 4.57 23.29 -3.42
C ILE A 369 3.16 23.14 -2.80
N ARG A 370 2.75 24.07 -1.90
CA ARG A 370 1.40 24.05 -1.31
C ARG A 370 0.29 24.39 -2.30
N GLY A 371 0.60 25.18 -3.33
CA GLY A 371 -0.36 25.57 -4.38
C GLY A 371 -0.58 24.51 -5.46
N THR A 372 0.25 23.47 -5.54
CA THR A 372 0.01 22.34 -6.44
C THR A 372 -1.02 21.40 -5.80
N PRO A 373 -2.10 21.01 -6.52
CA PRO A 373 -3.06 20.03 -5.99
C PRO A 373 -2.32 18.72 -5.69
N ARG A 374 -2.21 18.39 -4.42
CA ARG A 374 -1.66 17.08 -4.00
C ARG A 374 -2.81 16.09 -3.91
N PHE A 375 -2.90 15.18 -4.86
CA PHE A 375 -3.65 13.97 -4.68
C PHE A 375 -2.97 13.14 -3.57
N GLY A 376 -3.76 12.53 -2.67
CA GLY A 376 -3.36 11.89 -1.41
C GLY A 376 -2.35 10.73 -1.43
N LEU A 377 -1.58 10.59 -2.52
CA LEU A 377 -0.59 9.51 -2.72
C LEU A 377 0.64 9.60 -1.80
N ASP A 378 1.01 10.81 -1.34
CA ASP A 378 2.20 10.98 -0.50
C ASP A 378 2.01 10.43 0.93
N LEU A 379 0.79 10.44 1.46
CA LEU A 379 0.49 9.84 2.78
C LEU A 379 0.54 8.31 2.73
N LEU A 380 0.04 7.72 1.64
CA LEU A 380 0.09 6.27 1.43
C LEU A 380 1.51 5.77 1.18
N ARG A 381 2.32 6.51 0.41
CA ARG A 381 3.73 6.16 0.17
C ARG A 381 4.54 6.18 1.46
N ASN A 382 4.34 7.17 2.32
CA ASN A 382 5.04 7.28 3.59
C ASN A 382 4.59 6.19 4.58
N ALA A 383 3.30 5.88 4.65
CA ALA A 383 2.78 4.80 5.48
C ALA A 383 3.27 3.42 5.01
N TRP A 384 3.31 3.19 3.68
CA TRP A 384 3.83 1.95 3.10
C TRP A 384 5.33 1.78 3.29
N GLN A 385 6.13 2.81 3.01
CA GLN A 385 7.58 2.78 3.26
C GLN A 385 7.89 2.51 4.72
N TRP A 386 7.06 2.98 5.61
CA TRP A 386 7.21 2.81 7.04
C TRP A 386 6.93 1.37 7.50
N LEU A 387 5.93 0.70 6.93
CA LEU A 387 5.57 -0.68 7.26
C LEU A 387 6.53 -1.70 6.60
N SER A 388 7.03 -1.41 5.40
CA SER A 388 7.85 -2.32 4.59
C SER A 388 9.35 -2.27 4.91
N ASN A 389 9.86 -1.22 5.54
CA ASN A 389 11.29 -1.08 5.87
C ASN A 389 11.65 -1.77 7.19
N GLY A 390 11.39 -3.09 7.29
CA GLY A 390 11.93 -3.93 8.34
C GLY A 390 13.44 -4.18 8.20
N PRO A 391 14.16 -4.64 9.24
CA PRO A 391 15.61 -4.85 9.23
C PRO A 391 16.09 -6.00 8.32
N GLY A 392 15.30 -6.38 7.28
CA GLY A 392 15.62 -7.46 6.34
C GLY A 392 15.68 -7.06 4.86
N ALA A 393 15.38 -5.82 4.48
CA ALA A 393 15.37 -5.38 3.09
C ALA A 393 16.73 -4.85 2.57
N GLY A 394 17.82 -5.38 3.11
CA GLY A 394 19.19 -5.06 2.72
C GLY A 394 20.05 -6.29 2.62
N ARG A 395 19.75 -7.19 1.64
CA ARG A 395 20.72 -8.14 1.05
C ARG A 395 20.34 -8.41 -0.40
#